data_c177a909f36a1716f79b0a82e38a0a8f
#
_entry.id   c177a909f36a1716f79b0a82e38a0a8f
#
_cell.length_a   1.000
_cell.length_b   1.000
_cell.length_c   1.000
_cell.angle_alpha   90.00
_cell.angle_beta   90.00
_cell.angle_gamma   90.00
#
_symmetry.space_group_name_H-M   'P 1'
#
loop_
_entity.id
_entity.type
_entity.pdbx_description
1 polymer ?
#
loop_
_entity_poly.entity_id
_entity_poly.type
_entity_poly.pdbx_seq_one_letter_code
_entity_poly.pdbx_strand_id
1 'polypeptide(L)'
;IRIGYPEVIYCEGKSDEHILGIIERMMEKGSNILGTRCRRETFEKIKRVYSNSEYEEISKILKIKNHKISNIGKGKIVVVSGGTSDIPVADEAYYTAKFLGNDVERVYDVGVAGIHRLLNKNHILQSARVVISVAGMEGALPSVVGGLVDVPVIAVPTSVGYGANFGGLSALLTMLNSCASGISVVNIDNG
;
A
#
# COMPACT_ATOMS: atom_id res chain seq x y z
N ILE A 1 -16.76 13.83 -5.96
CA ILE A 1 -15.37 13.57 -5.50
C ILE A 1 -14.87 14.85 -4.88
N ARG A 2 -14.74 14.92 -3.52
CA ARG A 2 -14.36 16.15 -2.82
C ARG A 2 -12.84 16.41 -2.81
N ILE A 3 -12.03 15.35 -2.99
CA ILE A 3 -10.56 15.40 -2.83
C ILE A 3 -9.81 14.96 -4.10
N GLY A 4 -10.51 14.84 -5.24
CA GLY A 4 -9.89 14.45 -6.51
C GLY A 4 -9.62 12.95 -6.70
N TYR A 5 -9.82 12.12 -5.67
CA TYR A 5 -9.68 10.66 -5.74
C TYR A 5 -11.02 9.95 -5.69
N PRO A 6 -11.17 8.78 -6.35
CA PRO A 6 -12.35 7.95 -6.20
C PRO A 6 -12.49 7.44 -4.77
N GLU A 7 -13.71 7.11 -4.38
CA GLU A 7 -13.98 6.42 -3.12
C GLU A 7 -13.39 5.02 -3.16
N VAL A 8 -12.75 4.61 -2.05
CA VAL A 8 -12.20 3.27 -1.87
C VAL A 8 -13.11 2.46 -0.96
N ILE A 9 -13.42 1.23 -1.35
CA ILE A 9 -14.25 0.33 -0.55
C ILE A 9 -13.35 -0.43 0.44
N TYR A 10 -13.47 -0.14 1.73
CA TYR A 10 -12.90 -0.97 2.77
C TYR A 10 -13.81 -2.19 2.98
N CYS A 11 -13.38 -3.36 2.47
CA CYS A 11 -14.25 -4.55 2.41
C CYS A 11 -14.30 -5.32 3.74
N GLU A 12 -13.26 -5.20 4.58
CA GLU A 12 -13.21 -5.92 5.85
C GLU A 12 -14.38 -5.54 6.77
N GLY A 13 -15.00 -6.54 7.40
CA GLY A 13 -16.17 -6.35 8.27
C GLY A 13 -17.50 -6.08 7.56
N LYS A 14 -17.52 -5.95 6.22
CA LYS A 14 -18.76 -5.81 5.45
C LYS A 14 -19.29 -7.16 4.98
N SER A 15 -20.62 -7.29 4.87
CA SER A 15 -21.23 -8.44 4.20
C SER A 15 -21.05 -8.34 2.67
N ASP A 16 -21.17 -9.46 1.98
CA ASP A 16 -21.06 -9.50 0.52
C ASP A 16 -22.16 -8.64 -0.14
N GLU A 17 -23.37 -8.62 0.42
CA GLU A 17 -24.50 -7.82 -0.07
C GLU A 17 -24.20 -6.32 0.05
N HIS A 18 -23.60 -5.89 1.17
CA HIS A 18 -23.19 -4.50 1.34
C HIS A 18 -22.12 -4.10 0.31
N ILE A 19 -21.12 -4.96 0.09
CA ILE A 19 -20.04 -4.68 -0.89
C ILE A 19 -20.63 -4.60 -2.30
N LEU A 20 -21.47 -5.57 -2.70
CA LEU A 20 -22.12 -5.56 -4.02
C LEU A 20 -23.01 -4.33 -4.23
N GLY A 21 -23.81 -3.94 -3.24
CA GLY A 21 -24.66 -2.74 -3.34
C GLY A 21 -23.86 -1.43 -3.44
N ILE A 22 -22.67 -1.35 -2.78
CA ILE A 22 -21.76 -0.21 -2.94
C ILE A 22 -21.19 -0.18 -4.35
N ILE A 23 -20.72 -1.34 -4.84
CA ILE A 23 -20.17 -1.47 -6.20
C ILE A 23 -21.22 -1.03 -7.22
N GLU A 24 -22.44 -1.52 -7.14
CA GLU A 24 -23.54 -1.18 -8.04
C GLU A 24 -23.75 0.34 -8.14
N ARG A 25 -23.86 1.03 -7.01
CA ARG A 25 -24.02 2.49 -6.96
C ARG A 25 -22.82 3.26 -7.53
N MET A 26 -21.62 2.74 -7.34
CA MET A 26 -20.40 3.33 -7.91
C MET A 26 -20.34 3.10 -9.42
N MET A 27 -20.77 1.93 -9.88
CA MET A 27 -20.86 1.59 -11.31
C MET A 27 -21.87 2.47 -12.05
N GLU A 28 -23.06 2.73 -11.47
CA GLU A 28 -24.06 3.66 -12.01
C GLU A 28 -23.49 5.07 -12.24
N LYS A 29 -22.55 5.50 -11.39
CA LYS A 29 -21.83 6.78 -11.54
C LYS A 29 -20.65 6.73 -12.51
N GLY A 30 -20.42 5.59 -13.13
CA GLY A 30 -19.29 5.38 -14.04
C GLY A 30 -17.93 5.38 -13.36
N SER A 31 -17.81 5.19 -12.06
CA SER A 31 -16.52 5.23 -11.34
C SER A 31 -15.68 3.98 -11.58
N ASN A 32 -14.36 4.11 -11.63
CA ASN A 32 -13.46 3.01 -11.39
C ASN A 32 -13.53 2.63 -9.91
N ILE A 33 -13.46 1.35 -9.58
CA ILE A 33 -13.64 0.83 -8.23
C ILE A 33 -12.36 0.18 -7.73
N LEU A 34 -11.94 0.60 -6.55
CA LEU A 34 -10.90 -0.02 -5.75
C LEU A 34 -11.50 -0.50 -4.44
N GLY A 35 -11.29 -1.77 -4.11
CA GLY A 35 -11.63 -2.33 -2.82
C GLY A 35 -10.40 -2.90 -2.14
N THR A 36 -10.20 -2.59 -0.86
CA THR A 36 -9.10 -3.13 -0.05
C THR A 36 -9.62 -4.22 0.89
N ARG A 37 -8.74 -5.15 1.28
CA ARG A 37 -9.05 -6.26 2.20
C ARG A 37 -10.28 -7.07 1.80
N CYS A 38 -10.48 -7.25 0.50
CA CYS A 38 -11.56 -8.06 -0.04
C CYS A 38 -11.24 -9.55 0.16
N ARG A 39 -12.18 -10.32 0.70
CA ARG A 39 -12.00 -11.78 0.83
C ARG A 39 -12.12 -12.45 -0.55
N ARG A 40 -11.41 -13.54 -0.74
CA ARG A 40 -11.44 -14.31 -1.99
C ARG A 40 -12.86 -14.76 -2.35
N GLU A 41 -13.63 -15.26 -1.39
CA GLU A 41 -15.00 -15.73 -1.60
C GLU A 41 -15.92 -14.58 -2.02
N THR A 42 -15.72 -13.38 -1.46
CA THR A 42 -16.46 -12.17 -1.85
C THR A 42 -16.10 -11.77 -3.28
N PHE A 43 -14.81 -11.80 -3.63
CA PHE A 43 -14.40 -11.53 -5.01
C PHE A 43 -15.01 -12.49 -6.02
N GLU A 44 -15.06 -13.80 -5.73
CA GLU A 44 -15.66 -14.79 -6.65
C GLU A 44 -17.15 -14.50 -6.91
N LYS A 45 -17.89 -13.98 -5.93
CA LYS A 45 -19.28 -13.53 -6.12
C LYS A 45 -19.32 -12.27 -7.00
N ILE A 46 -18.45 -11.30 -6.75
CA ILE A 46 -18.34 -10.07 -7.55
C ILE A 46 -17.98 -10.42 -9.00
N LYS A 47 -17.06 -11.34 -9.23
CA LYS A 47 -16.60 -11.78 -10.54
C LYS A 47 -17.72 -12.35 -11.42
N ARG A 48 -18.68 -13.01 -10.81
CA ARG A 48 -19.88 -13.54 -11.53
C ARG A 48 -20.79 -12.43 -12.07
N VAL A 49 -20.83 -11.28 -11.39
CA VAL A 49 -21.66 -10.13 -11.78
C VAL A 49 -20.86 -9.16 -12.65
N TYR A 50 -19.61 -8.92 -12.30
CA TYR A 50 -18.70 -7.98 -12.98
C TYR A 50 -17.50 -8.73 -13.56
N SER A 51 -17.63 -9.26 -14.75
CA SER A 51 -16.62 -10.12 -15.40
C SER A 51 -15.27 -9.42 -15.65
N ASN A 52 -15.22 -8.09 -15.69
CA ASN A 52 -14.03 -7.27 -15.82
C ASN A 52 -13.34 -6.96 -14.48
N SER A 53 -13.79 -7.55 -13.37
CA SER A 53 -13.12 -7.39 -12.07
C SER A 53 -11.79 -8.15 -12.04
N GLU A 54 -10.79 -7.55 -11.39
CA GLU A 54 -9.47 -8.09 -11.15
C GLU A 54 -9.22 -8.22 -9.64
N TYR A 55 -8.40 -9.18 -9.23
CA TYR A 55 -8.07 -9.44 -7.84
C TYR A 55 -6.59 -9.69 -7.64
N GLU A 56 -6.01 -9.06 -6.64
CA GLU A 56 -4.64 -9.27 -6.22
C GLU A 56 -4.64 -10.13 -4.95
N GLU A 57 -4.23 -11.38 -5.09
CA GLU A 57 -4.35 -12.40 -4.04
C GLU A 57 -3.64 -12.02 -2.74
N ILE A 58 -2.40 -11.51 -2.83
CA ILE A 58 -1.54 -11.23 -1.67
C ILE A 58 -2.06 -10.03 -0.88
N SER A 59 -2.40 -8.95 -1.56
CA SER A 59 -2.88 -7.70 -0.95
C SER A 59 -4.40 -7.65 -0.77
N LYS A 60 -5.13 -8.66 -1.28
CA LYS A 60 -6.60 -8.72 -1.26
C LYS A 60 -7.26 -7.47 -1.86
N ILE A 61 -6.65 -6.93 -2.91
CA ILE A 61 -7.15 -5.77 -3.64
C ILE A 61 -8.12 -6.23 -4.72
N LEU A 62 -9.33 -5.67 -4.69
CA LEU A 62 -10.32 -5.76 -5.74
C LEU A 62 -10.24 -4.51 -6.64
N LYS A 63 -10.29 -4.70 -7.95
CA LYS A 63 -10.33 -3.61 -8.94
C LYS A 63 -11.40 -3.88 -9.98
N ILE A 64 -12.19 -2.84 -10.32
CA ILE A 64 -13.08 -2.85 -11.49
C ILE A 64 -12.83 -1.55 -12.25
N LYS A 65 -12.43 -1.67 -13.52
CA LYS A 65 -12.09 -0.52 -14.37
C LYS A 65 -13.22 -0.26 -15.36
N ASN A 66 -13.92 0.83 -15.22
CA ASN A 66 -14.89 1.33 -16.20
C ASN A 66 -14.23 2.14 -17.31
N HIS A 67 -13.15 2.84 -16.97
CA HIS A 67 -12.36 3.57 -17.95
C HIS A 67 -10.88 3.39 -17.71
N LYS A 68 -10.12 3.69 -18.77
CA LYS A 68 -8.67 3.67 -18.74
C LYS A 68 -8.16 4.65 -17.67
N ILE A 69 -7.28 4.17 -16.81
CA ILE A 69 -6.56 5.00 -15.84
C ILE A 69 -5.42 5.69 -16.59
N SER A 70 -5.47 7.01 -16.64
CA SER A 70 -4.37 7.81 -17.19
C SER A 70 -3.28 7.98 -16.17
N ASN A 71 -2.02 7.98 -16.60
CA ASN A 71 -0.91 8.38 -15.73
C ASN A 71 -1.00 9.89 -15.48
N ILE A 72 -1.27 10.28 -14.23
CA ILE A 72 -1.34 11.67 -13.78
C ILE A 72 -0.22 12.02 -12.79
N GLY A 73 0.60 11.03 -12.43
CA GLY A 73 1.71 11.18 -11.50
C GLY A 73 2.80 12.12 -12.02
N LYS A 74 3.40 12.88 -11.11
CA LYS A 74 4.50 13.81 -11.41
C LYS A 74 5.87 13.24 -11.06
N GLY A 75 6.05 11.96 -11.24
CA GLY A 75 7.28 11.25 -10.92
C GLY A 75 6.99 9.85 -10.36
N LYS A 76 8.04 9.12 -10.06
CA LYS A 76 7.97 7.73 -9.63
C LYS A 76 7.70 7.64 -8.12
N ILE A 77 6.80 6.76 -7.72
CA ILE A 77 6.65 6.29 -6.34
C ILE A 77 7.43 4.99 -6.19
N VAL A 78 8.26 4.87 -5.17
CA VAL A 78 8.95 3.61 -4.86
C VAL A 78 8.37 3.05 -3.57
N VAL A 79 7.89 1.80 -3.62
CA VAL A 79 7.40 1.08 -2.45
C VAL A 79 8.46 0.09 -1.99
N VAL A 80 8.93 0.25 -0.76
CA VAL A 80 9.94 -0.63 -0.14
C VAL A 80 9.32 -1.47 0.97
N SER A 81 9.70 -2.75 1.08
CA SER A 81 9.32 -3.58 2.22
C SER A 81 10.52 -4.12 2.99
N GLY A 82 10.39 -4.21 4.31
CA GLY A 82 11.41 -4.79 5.19
C GLY A 82 11.62 -6.26 4.94
N GLY A 83 10.60 -7.06 5.13
CA GLY A 83 10.60 -8.49 4.88
C GLY A 83 9.53 -8.94 3.92
N THR A 84 9.56 -10.23 3.56
CA THR A 84 8.54 -10.85 2.70
C THR A 84 7.16 -10.90 3.38
N SER A 85 7.12 -10.94 4.72
CA SER A 85 5.87 -10.90 5.49
C SER A 85 5.18 -9.53 5.44
N ASP A 86 5.90 -8.46 5.09
CA ASP A 86 5.34 -7.11 4.91
C ASP A 86 4.72 -6.91 3.52
N ILE A 87 4.95 -7.83 2.58
CA ILE A 87 4.49 -7.71 1.18
C ILE A 87 2.98 -7.48 1.06
N PRO A 88 2.10 -8.12 1.85
CA PRO A 88 0.67 -7.85 1.73
C PRO A 88 0.30 -6.37 1.91
N VAL A 89 0.92 -5.70 2.88
CA VAL A 89 0.71 -4.26 3.15
C VAL A 89 1.42 -3.40 2.11
N ALA A 90 2.64 -3.78 1.71
CA ALA A 90 3.38 -3.08 0.66
C ALA A 90 2.67 -3.16 -0.71
N ASP A 91 2.09 -4.31 -1.05
CA ASP A 91 1.30 -4.49 -2.27
C ASP A 91 -0.04 -3.71 -2.20
N GLU A 92 -0.64 -3.55 -1.02
CA GLU A 92 -1.81 -2.68 -0.87
C GLU A 92 -1.45 -1.24 -1.28
N ALA A 93 -0.34 -0.69 -0.78
CA ALA A 93 0.18 0.62 -1.19
C ALA A 93 0.49 0.67 -2.69
N TYR A 94 1.18 -0.33 -3.21
CA TYR A 94 1.58 -0.40 -4.62
C TYR A 94 0.38 -0.37 -5.57
N TYR A 95 -0.57 -1.27 -5.37
CA TYR A 95 -1.74 -1.38 -6.26
C TYR A 95 -2.68 -0.19 -6.12
N THR A 96 -2.82 0.37 -4.91
CA THR A 96 -3.59 1.59 -4.68
C THR A 96 -2.98 2.77 -5.44
N ALA A 97 -1.70 3.01 -5.28
CA ALA A 97 -1.01 4.10 -5.98
C ALA A 97 -1.07 3.94 -7.51
N LYS A 98 -0.91 2.71 -8.01
CA LYS A 98 -1.05 2.38 -9.43
C LYS A 98 -2.47 2.61 -9.96
N PHE A 99 -3.48 2.20 -9.20
CA PHE A 99 -4.87 2.41 -9.54
C PHE A 99 -5.25 3.90 -9.57
N LEU A 100 -4.56 4.71 -8.78
CA LEU A 100 -4.71 6.16 -8.78
C LEU A 100 -3.92 6.87 -9.91
N GLY A 101 -3.31 6.12 -10.83
CA GLY A 101 -2.65 6.66 -12.03
C GLY A 101 -1.22 7.14 -11.79
N ASN A 102 -0.48 6.53 -10.89
CA ASN A 102 0.92 6.82 -10.66
C ASN A 102 1.85 5.79 -11.31
N ASP A 103 3.08 6.21 -11.63
CA ASP A 103 4.20 5.32 -11.91
C ASP A 103 4.76 4.80 -10.60
N VAL A 104 4.74 3.46 -10.40
CA VAL A 104 5.11 2.84 -9.12
C VAL A 104 6.06 1.69 -9.35
N GLU A 105 7.17 1.66 -8.59
CA GLU A 105 8.17 0.60 -8.60
C GLU A 105 8.28 -0.08 -7.23
N ARG A 106 8.63 -1.37 -7.21
CA ARG A 106 8.75 -2.20 -5.99
C ARG A 106 10.21 -2.47 -5.67
N VAL A 107 10.58 -2.35 -4.41
CA VAL A 107 11.87 -2.76 -3.86
C VAL A 107 11.59 -3.55 -2.56
N TYR A 108 11.42 -4.85 -2.70
CA TYR A 108 10.96 -5.71 -1.59
C TYR A 108 12.10 -6.52 -0.98
N ASP A 109 11.89 -6.95 0.27
CA ASP A 109 12.83 -7.75 1.06
C ASP A 109 14.19 -7.07 1.24
N VAL A 110 14.16 -5.79 1.63
CA VAL A 110 15.35 -4.95 1.85
C VAL A 110 15.47 -4.46 3.30
N GLY A 111 15.05 -5.29 4.26
CA GLY A 111 15.10 -4.99 5.68
C GLY A 111 16.51 -4.71 6.20
N VAL A 112 16.58 -3.96 7.31
CA VAL A 112 17.84 -3.46 7.90
C VAL A 112 18.79 -4.57 8.37
N ALA A 113 18.28 -5.76 8.69
CA ALA A 113 19.12 -6.92 9.03
C ALA A 113 19.98 -7.40 7.84
N GLY A 114 19.60 -7.04 6.62
CA GLY A 114 20.38 -7.27 5.40
C GLY A 114 20.59 -5.96 4.63
N ILE A 115 21.12 -4.94 5.30
CA ILE A 115 21.22 -3.56 4.79
C ILE A 115 21.86 -3.45 3.41
N HIS A 116 22.80 -4.35 3.07
CA HIS A 116 23.45 -4.40 1.77
C HIS A 116 22.43 -4.58 0.61
N ARG A 117 21.31 -5.25 0.86
CA ARG A 117 20.25 -5.42 -0.14
C ARG A 117 19.60 -4.09 -0.50
N LEU A 118 19.33 -3.25 0.52
CA LEU A 118 18.82 -1.89 0.33
C LEU A 118 19.84 -1.02 -0.40
N LEU A 119 21.10 -1.03 0.03
CA LEU A 119 22.16 -0.22 -0.56
C LEU A 119 22.41 -0.56 -2.03
N ASN A 120 22.30 -1.84 -2.40
CA ASN A 120 22.40 -2.27 -3.81
C ASN A 120 21.25 -1.73 -4.69
N LYS A 121 20.14 -1.30 -4.09
CA LYS A 121 18.96 -0.70 -4.76
C LYS A 121 18.90 0.83 -4.61
N ASN A 122 19.91 1.45 -4.04
CA ASN A 122 19.91 2.89 -3.76
C ASN A 122 19.63 3.74 -5.01
N HIS A 123 20.09 3.33 -6.19
CA HIS A 123 19.82 4.02 -7.45
C HIS A 123 18.31 4.10 -7.79
N ILE A 124 17.52 3.09 -7.38
CA ILE A 124 16.06 3.11 -7.53
C ILE A 124 15.46 4.12 -6.56
N LEU A 125 15.91 4.11 -5.29
CA LEU A 125 15.42 5.04 -4.26
C LEU A 125 15.68 6.49 -4.67
N GLN A 126 16.86 6.79 -5.22
CA GLN A 126 17.23 8.12 -5.70
C GLN A 126 16.41 8.59 -6.92
N SER A 127 15.77 7.68 -7.66
CA SER A 127 14.88 8.02 -8.77
C SER A 127 13.45 8.36 -8.33
N ALA A 128 13.14 8.18 -7.06
CA ALA A 128 11.80 8.38 -6.52
C ALA A 128 11.42 9.85 -6.38
N ARG A 129 10.15 10.16 -6.52
CA ARG A 129 9.53 11.43 -6.09
C ARG A 129 8.98 11.34 -4.67
N VAL A 130 8.57 10.12 -4.28
CA VAL A 130 8.12 9.76 -2.93
C VAL A 130 8.49 8.31 -2.69
N VAL A 131 8.92 7.98 -1.48
CA VAL A 131 9.13 6.59 -1.06
C VAL A 131 8.05 6.21 -0.04
N ILE A 132 7.40 5.06 -0.24
CA ILE A 132 6.53 4.42 0.75
C ILE A 132 7.34 3.28 1.36
N SER A 133 7.65 3.37 2.65
CA SER A 133 8.51 2.40 3.35
C SER A 133 7.70 1.61 4.38
N VAL A 134 7.54 0.31 4.12
CA VAL A 134 6.68 -0.61 4.86
C VAL A 134 7.53 -1.56 5.69
N ALA A 135 7.35 -1.59 7.00
CA ALA A 135 8.12 -2.46 7.89
C ALA A 135 7.36 -2.80 9.18
N GLY A 136 7.49 -4.05 9.61
CA GLY A 136 7.10 -4.52 10.93
C GLY A 136 8.28 -4.59 11.90
N MET A 137 8.25 -5.54 12.83
CA MET A 137 9.25 -5.75 13.85
C MET A 137 9.51 -4.46 14.67
N GLU A 138 10.73 -3.92 14.62
CA GLU A 138 11.15 -2.67 15.27
C GLU A 138 10.90 -1.41 14.42
N GLY A 139 10.52 -1.56 13.14
CA GLY A 139 10.19 -0.42 12.28
C GLY A 139 11.35 0.48 11.87
N ALA A 140 12.59 -0.02 11.84
CA ALA A 140 13.77 0.81 11.58
C ALA A 140 13.98 1.21 10.10
N LEU A 141 13.41 0.47 9.16
CA LEU A 141 13.65 0.67 7.73
C LEU A 141 13.34 2.10 7.24
N PRO A 142 12.20 2.74 7.60
CA PRO A 142 11.90 4.10 7.16
C PRO A 142 12.94 5.13 7.59
N SER A 143 13.53 4.98 8.79
CA SER A 143 14.60 5.89 9.25
C SER A 143 15.86 5.78 8.39
N VAL A 144 16.23 4.55 8.01
CA VAL A 144 17.38 4.31 7.12
C VAL A 144 17.10 4.85 5.72
N VAL A 145 15.90 4.59 5.18
CA VAL A 145 15.48 5.12 3.87
C VAL A 145 15.49 6.64 3.89
N GLY A 146 14.93 7.27 4.94
CA GLY A 146 14.91 8.74 5.10
C GLY A 146 16.30 9.36 5.15
N GLY A 147 17.32 8.62 5.64
CA GLY A 147 18.72 9.05 5.60
C GLY A 147 19.40 8.86 4.22
N LEU A 148 18.80 8.10 3.32
CA LEU A 148 19.34 7.82 1.98
C LEU A 148 18.74 8.68 0.88
N VAL A 149 17.57 9.29 1.08
CA VAL A 149 16.84 10.04 0.04
C VAL A 149 16.60 11.49 0.44
N ASP A 150 16.42 12.35 -0.55
CA ASP A 150 16.07 13.77 -0.39
C ASP A 150 14.59 14.08 -0.69
N VAL A 151 13.78 13.02 -0.79
CA VAL A 151 12.34 13.09 -1.08
C VAL A 151 11.51 12.66 0.14
N PRO A 152 10.21 13.03 0.20
CA PRO A 152 9.33 12.59 1.29
C PRO A 152 9.25 11.07 1.41
N VAL A 153 9.25 10.57 2.66
CA VAL A 153 9.06 9.17 3.00
C VAL A 153 7.75 9.02 3.75
N ILE A 154 6.88 8.15 3.25
CA ILE A 154 5.67 7.71 3.96
C ILE A 154 5.99 6.38 4.63
N ALA A 155 6.04 6.38 5.96
CA ALA A 155 6.33 5.19 6.75
C ALA A 155 5.04 4.47 7.12
N VAL A 156 4.97 3.18 6.77
CA VAL A 156 3.83 2.31 7.04
C VAL A 156 4.27 1.22 8.01
N PRO A 157 3.92 1.32 9.30
CA PRO A 157 4.17 0.24 10.24
C PRO A 157 3.28 -0.95 9.94
N THR A 158 3.78 -2.17 10.13
CA THR A 158 2.98 -3.39 10.03
C THR A 158 2.88 -4.11 11.36
N SER A 159 1.82 -4.90 11.53
CA SER A 159 1.64 -5.78 12.68
C SER A 159 2.57 -7.00 12.67
N VAL A 160 3.35 -7.17 11.61
CA VAL A 160 4.33 -8.26 11.47
C VAL A 160 5.38 -8.18 12.57
N GLY A 161 5.46 -9.24 13.38
CA GLY A 161 6.41 -9.33 14.48
C GLY A 161 5.95 -10.29 15.56
N TYR A 162 6.72 -10.32 16.65
CA TYR A 162 6.45 -11.17 17.82
C TYR A 162 6.95 -10.49 19.09
N GLY A 163 6.64 -11.06 20.27
CA GLY A 163 7.12 -10.56 21.56
C GLY A 163 6.72 -9.11 21.81
N ALA A 164 7.70 -8.24 22.03
CA ALA A 164 7.50 -6.82 22.34
C ALA A 164 7.08 -5.96 21.12
N ASN A 165 6.75 -6.58 20.00
CA ASN A 165 6.16 -5.86 18.84
C ASN A 165 4.75 -5.33 19.14
N PHE A 166 3.98 -5.99 20.03
CA PHE A 166 2.61 -5.61 20.41
C PHE A 166 1.71 -5.29 19.20
N GLY A 167 1.70 -6.18 18.18
CA GLY A 167 0.83 -6.01 17.00
C GLY A 167 1.16 -4.78 16.16
N GLY A 168 2.44 -4.40 16.10
CA GLY A 168 2.93 -3.27 15.29
C GLY A 168 3.13 -1.98 16.06
N LEU A 169 2.79 -1.94 17.37
CA LEU A 169 2.99 -0.74 18.19
C LEU A 169 4.47 -0.34 18.27
N SER A 170 5.39 -1.31 18.38
CA SER A 170 6.83 -1.04 18.37
C SER A 170 7.26 -0.36 17.08
N ALA A 171 6.83 -0.88 15.94
CA ALA A 171 7.12 -0.27 14.62
C ALA A 171 6.55 1.15 14.53
N LEU A 172 5.29 1.35 14.90
CA LEU A 172 4.64 2.67 14.89
C LEU A 172 5.40 3.69 15.75
N LEU A 173 5.73 3.34 16.99
CA LEU A 173 6.43 4.25 17.90
C LEU A 173 7.86 4.55 17.41
N THR A 174 8.58 3.58 16.87
CA THR A 174 9.90 3.80 16.28
C THR A 174 9.83 4.78 15.10
N MET A 175 8.87 4.60 14.20
CA MET A 175 8.69 5.48 13.05
C MET A 175 8.31 6.90 13.46
N LEU A 176 7.41 7.06 14.46
CA LEU A 176 7.02 8.37 15.01
C LEU A 176 8.18 9.09 15.72
N ASN A 177 9.14 8.34 16.28
CA ASN A 177 10.31 8.87 16.97
C ASN A 177 11.57 8.92 16.08
N SER A 178 11.42 8.77 14.77
CA SER A 178 12.55 8.84 13.85
C SER A 178 13.24 10.19 13.89
N CYS A 179 14.56 10.21 13.94
CA CYS A 179 15.36 11.43 13.80
C CYS A 179 15.58 11.86 12.35
N ALA A 180 15.26 10.99 11.37
CA ALA A 180 15.32 11.36 9.96
C ALA A 180 14.17 12.32 9.63
N SER A 181 14.51 13.46 9.03
CA SER A 181 13.52 14.47 8.61
C SER A 181 12.77 14.01 7.35
N GLY A 182 11.57 14.55 7.13
CA GLY A 182 10.79 14.27 5.92
C GLY A 182 10.01 12.96 5.96
N ILE A 183 9.86 12.33 7.13
CA ILE A 183 9.06 11.12 7.33
C ILE A 183 7.67 11.50 7.83
N SER A 184 6.64 10.97 7.16
CA SER A 184 5.25 10.98 7.62
C SER A 184 4.81 9.57 7.93
N VAL A 185 4.18 9.35 9.09
CA VAL A 185 3.78 8.00 9.54
C VAL A 185 2.28 7.83 9.41
N VAL A 186 1.84 6.71 8.84
CA VAL A 186 0.43 6.31 8.76
C VAL A 186 0.11 5.24 9.80
N ASN A 187 -1.12 4.76 9.82
CA ASN A 187 -1.55 3.78 10.80
C ASN A 187 -0.99 2.37 10.50
N ILE A 188 -1.02 1.49 11.50
CA ILE A 188 -0.58 0.09 11.39
C ILE A 188 -1.39 -0.64 10.30
N ASP A 189 -0.71 -1.40 9.45
CA ASP A 189 -1.28 -2.18 8.34
C ASP A 189 -2.10 -1.35 7.34
N ASN A 190 -1.82 -0.07 7.18
CA ASN A 190 -2.55 0.83 6.28
C ASN A 190 -1.67 1.18 5.07
N GLY A 191 -1.50 0.19 4.21
CA GLY A 191 -0.71 0.29 2.98
C GLY A 191 -1.36 1.10 1.85
#